data_1461eda7e0b84f5bd76e537656876950
#
_entry.id   1461eda7e0b84f5bd76e537656876950
#
_cell.length_a   1.000
_cell.length_b   1.000
_cell.length_c   1.000
_cell.angle_alpha   90.00
_cell.angle_beta   90.00
_cell.angle_gamma   90.00
#
_symmetry.space_group_name_H-M   'P 1'
#
loop_
_entity.id
_entity.type
_entity.pdbx_description
1 polymer ?
#
loop_
_entity_poly.entity_id
_entity_poly.type
_entity_poly.pdbx_seq_one_letter_code
_entity_poly.pdbx_strand_id
1 'polypeptide(L)'
;SGLEQVSDAGGSPQPLTRFDKGENSHRWPAFLPGGKSLLFAAAFTAANWSAAKVVVQSLDTGERRDLVQGGTNPKYASSGHLVYGQGGSLKAVPFDLRQLKVTGAAVPTVEGVRQSTFNGHVQYSFSNTGSLVYVAGGSQSGQGKLVWVSRNGSEQPLAAPERAYEF
;
A
#
# COMPACT_ATOMS: atom_id res chain seq x y z
N SER A 1 -6.98 -6.04 15.59
CA SER A 1 -5.75 -5.37 16.06
C SER A 1 -5.15 -4.58 14.91
N GLY A 2 -4.39 -3.53 15.23
CA GLY A 2 -3.60 -2.80 14.25
C GLY A 2 -2.34 -3.57 13.84
N LEU A 3 -1.26 -2.85 13.56
CA LEU A 3 0.05 -3.43 13.33
C LEU A 3 0.66 -3.88 14.65
N GLU A 4 1.44 -4.93 14.59
CA GLU A 4 2.22 -5.46 15.71
C GLU A 4 3.71 -5.41 15.39
N GLN A 5 4.54 -5.37 16.41
CA GLN A 5 5.99 -5.44 16.30
C GLN A 5 6.53 -6.60 17.12
N VAL A 6 7.64 -7.13 16.68
CA VAL A 6 8.43 -8.13 17.41
C VAL A 6 9.90 -7.73 17.32
N SER A 7 10.69 -7.99 18.34
CA SER A 7 12.13 -7.77 18.31
C SER A 7 12.80 -8.72 17.29
N ASP A 8 13.87 -8.28 16.66
CA ASP A 8 14.72 -9.12 15.80
C ASP A 8 15.39 -10.27 16.58
N ALA A 9 15.54 -10.12 17.91
CA ALA A 9 15.94 -11.20 18.81
C ALA A 9 14.79 -12.19 19.14
N GLY A 10 13.60 -12.01 18.57
CA GLY A 10 12.40 -12.80 18.85
C GLY A 10 11.61 -12.28 20.05
N GLY A 11 10.67 -13.10 20.51
CA GLY A 11 9.78 -12.78 21.63
C GLY A 11 8.31 -12.71 21.20
N SER A 12 7.43 -12.28 22.09
CA SER A 12 6.01 -12.15 21.80
C SER A 12 5.73 -10.84 21.05
N PRO A 13 4.88 -10.88 19.98
CA PRO A 13 4.42 -9.67 19.30
C PRO A 13 3.75 -8.70 20.28
N GLN A 14 4.01 -7.42 20.07
CA GLN A 14 3.42 -6.32 20.85
C GLN A 14 2.63 -5.38 19.93
N PRO A 15 1.45 -4.89 20.34
CA PRO A 15 0.70 -3.92 19.56
C PRO A 15 1.52 -2.66 19.30
N LEU A 16 1.66 -2.27 18.01
CA LEU A 16 2.36 -1.06 17.59
C LEU A 16 1.40 0.07 17.24
N THR A 17 0.28 -0.25 16.62
CA THR A 17 -0.74 0.73 16.27
C THR A 17 -2.10 0.31 16.81
N ARG A 18 -2.97 1.30 17.06
CA ARG A 18 -4.36 1.09 17.47
C ARG A 18 -5.28 1.74 16.45
N PHE A 19 -6.44 1.15 16.24
CA PHE A 19 -7.47 1.72 15.36
C PHE A 19 -8.05 3.00 15.97
N ASP A 20 -8.16 4.04 15.16
CA ASP A 20 -8.99 5.19 15.45
C ASP A 20 -10.47 4.90 15.15
N LYS A 21 -11.34 5.85 15.49
CA LYS A 21 -12.79 5.70 15.30
C LYS A 21 -13.13 5.38 13.85
N GLY A 22 -13.72 4.19 13.65
CA GLY A 22 -14.18 3.71 12.35
C GLY A 22 -13.11 2.97 11.53
N GLU A 23 -11.84 2.97 11.94
CA GLU A 23 -10.81 2.16 11.29
C GLU A 23 -10.99 0.68 11.61
N ASN A 24 -10.70 -0.19 10.64
CA ASN A 24 -10.76 -1.64 10.83
C ASN A 24 -9.54 -2.38 10.30
N SER A 25 -8.63 -1.70 9.60
CA SER A 25 -7.43 -2.32 9.05
C SER A 25 -6.28 -1.33 8.91
N HIS A 26 -5.07 -1.74 9.36
CA HIS A 26 -3.81 -1.07 9.06
C HIS A 26 -2.95 -2.01 8.22
N ARG A 27 -2.41 -1.52 7.08
CA ARG A 27 -1.62 -2.34 6.16
C ARG A 27 -0.42 -1.59 5.59
N TRP A 28 0.50 -2.36 5.04
CA TRP A 28 1.71 -1.91 4.34
C TRP A 28 2.56 -0.97 5.18
N PRO A 29 3.01 -1.44 6.35
CA PRO A 29 3.91 -0.66 7.18
C PRO A 29 5.25 -0.44 6.47
N ALA A 30 5.78 0.77 6.59
CA ALA A 30 7.10 1.13 6.09
C ALA A 30 7.76 2.10 7.08
N PHE A 31 8.92 1.73 7.60
CA PHE A 31 9.68 2.64 8.44
C PHE A 31 10.21 3.83 7.62
N LEU A 32 10.14 5.00 8.19
CA LEU A 32 10.86 6.17 7.70
C LEU A 32 12.34 6.09 8.07
N PRO A 33 13.22 6.78 7.33
CA PRO A 33 14.63 6.89 7.69
C PRO A 33 14.82 7.26 9.17
N GLY A 34 15.75 6.55 9.82
CA GLY A 34 15.99 6.70 11.25
C GLY A 34 15.15 5.80 12.15
N GLY A 35 14.16 5.06 11.61
CA GLY A 35 13.39 4.03 12.33
C GLY A 35 12.45 4.56 13.43
N LYS A 36 12.31 5.88 13.59
CA LYS A 36 11.50 6.50 14.65
C LYS A 36 10.06 6.81 14.27
N SER A 37 9.71 6.58 13.03
CA SER A 37 8.35 6.81 12.52
C SER A 37 7.97 5.77 11.50
N LEU A 38 6.69 5.47 11.44
CA LEU A 38 6.09 4.44 10.61
C LEU A 38 5.05 5.06 9.68
N LEU A 39 5.11 4.72 8.40
CA LEU A 39 4.05 4.93 7.44
C LEU A 39 3.18 3.68 7.36
N PHE A 40 1.90 3.84 7.18
CA PHE A 40 0.97 2.75 6.88
C PHE A 40 -0.30 3.28 6.20
N ALA A 41 -1.10 2.38 5.63
CA ALA A 41 -2.43 2.72 5.19
C ALA A 41 -3.46 2.29 6.24
N ALA A 42 -4.36 3.19 6.61
CA ALA A 42 -5.50 2.94 7.48
C ALA A 42 -6.78 2.90 6.67
N ALA A 43 -7.58 1.84 6.81
CA ALA A 43 -8.82 1.65 6.10
C ALA A 43 -10.02 1.54 7.06
N PHE A 44 -11.19 2.00 6.57
CA PHE A 44 -12.44 2.04 7.32
C PHE A 44 -13.35 0.84 7.00
N THR A 45 -13.15 0.22 5.84
CA THR A 45 -13.84 -1.01 5.44
C THR A 45 -12.87 -1.91 4.69
N ALA A 46 -13.00 -3.22 4.84
CA ALA A 46 -12.17 -4.17 4.12
C ALA A 46 -12.41 -4.15 2.60
N ALA A 47 -13.54 -3.60 2.15
CA ALA A 47 -13.97 -3.61 0.75
C ALA A 47 -13.73 -2.30 0.00
N ASN A 48 -13.34 -1.21 0.67
CA ASN A 48 -13.18 0.10 0.02
C ASN A 48 -11.84 0.76 0.39
N TRP A 49 -10.82 0.44 -0.37
CA TRP A 49 -9.48 1.01 -0.24
C TRP A 49 -9.34 2.40 -0.88
N SER A 50 -10.32 2.86 -1.68
CA SER A 50 -10.31 4.20 -2.24
C SER A 50 -10.50 5.28 -1.16
N ALA A 51 -11.11 4.92 -0.03
CA ALA A 51 -11.27 5.78 1.14
C ALA A 51 -10.15 5.61 2.20
N ALA A 52 -9.17 4.73 1.96
CA ALA A 52 -8.06 4.55 2.87
C ALA A 52 -7.23 5.84 3.03
N LYS A 53 -6.52 5.95 4.13
CA LYS A 53 -5.62 7.07 4.39
C LYS A 53 -4.18 6.58 4.47
N VAL A 54 -3.25 7.35 3.94
CA VAL A 54 -1.84 7.20 4.30
C VAL A 54 -1.61 7.96 5.60
N VAL A 55 -1.09 7.27 6.59
CA VAL A 55 -0.87 7.77 7.95
C VAL A 55 0.62 7.67 8.28
N VAL A 56 1.15 8.65 8.99
CA VAL A 56 2.43 8.55 9.68
C VAL A 56 2.20 8.51 11.19
N GLN A 57 2.94 7.66 11.88
CA GLN A 57 2.95 7.60 13.35
C GLN A 57 4.37 7.71 13.87
N SER A 58 4.58 8.61 14.83
CA SER A 58 5.81 8.66 15.64
C SER A 58 5.83 7.47 16.60
N LEU A 59 6.93 6.72 16.63
CA LEU A 59 7.07 5.59 17.54
C LEU A 59 7.49 6.02 18.94
N ASP A 60 8.13 7.19 19.06
CA ASP A 60 8.54 7.74 20.34
C ASP A 60 7.35 8.31 21.14
N THR A 61 6.40 8.96 20.43
CA THR A 61 5.27 9.66 21.08
C THR A 61 3.91 8.99 20.85
N GLY A 62 3.80 8.13 19.85
CA GLY A 62 2.51 7.57 19.40
C GLY A 62 1.65 8.55 18.60
N GLU A 63 2.11 9.79 18.41
CA GLU A 63 1.36 10.81 17.65
C GLU A 63 1.17 10.36 16.19
N ARG A 64 -0.06 10.48 15.70
CA ARG A 64 -0.47 10.13 14.33
C ARG A 64 -0.87 11.35 13.55
N ARG A 65 -0.63 11.31 12.23
CA ARG A 65 -1.11 12.31 11.26
C ARG A 65 -1.57 11.65 9.98
N ASP A 66 -2.74 12.06 9.50
CA ASP A 66 -3.22 11.73 8.17
C ASP A 66 -2.43 12.57 7.14
N LEU A 67 -1.82 11.90 6.17
CA LEU A 67 -1.00 12.56 5.15
C LEU A 67 -1.71 12.68 3.80
N VAL A 68 -2.42 11.62 3.39
CA VAL A 68 -3.07 11.52 2.08
C VAL A 68 -4.38 10.77 2.22
N GLN A 69 -5.40 11.19 1.47
CA GLN A 69 -6.67 10.49 1.33
C GLN A 69 -6.67 9.61 0.08
N GLY A 70 -7.21 8.40 0.18
CA GLY A 70 -7.35 7.47 -0.94
C GLY A 70 -6.05 6.76 -1.36
N GLY A 71 -4.99 6.81 -0.55
CA GLY A 71 -3.69 6.21 -0.86
C GLY A 71 -3.45 4.87 -0.16
N THR A 72 -2.75 3.97 -0.85
CA THR A 72 -2.34 2.65 -0.33
C THR A 72 -0.86 2.36 -0.61
N ASN A 73 -0.28 1.38 0.08
CA ASN A 73 1.14 0.98 -0.08
C ASN A 73 2.14 2.15 0.01
N PRO A 74 2.09 3.02 1.03
CA PRO A 74 2.97 4.16 1.09
C PRO A 74 4.44 3.74 1.30
N LYS A 75 5.36 4.42 0.60
CA LYS A 75 6.80 4.29 0.79
C LYS A 75 7.45 5.66 0.71
N TYR A 76 8.53 5.86 1.46
CA TYR A 76 9.36 7.05 1.37
C TYR A 76 10.48 6.85 0.35
N ALA A 77 10.64 7.78 -0.56
CA ALA A 77 11.74 7.84 -1.50
C ALA A 77 12.82 8.81 -0.99
N SER A 78 14.11 8.47 -1.20
CA SER A 78 15.24 9.28 -0.78
C SER A 78 15.29 10.68 -1.42
N SER A 79 14.49 10.88 -2.47
CA SER A 79 14.25 12.19 -3.09
C SER A 79 13.40 13.15 -2.26
N GLY A 80 12.97 12.76 -1.04
CA GLY A 80 12.12 13.59 -0.19
C GLY A 80 10.62 13.50 -0.53
N HIS A 81 10.17 12.39 -1.10
CA HIS A 81 8.78 12.20 -1.49
C HIS A 81 8.18 10.97 -0.83
N LEU A 82 6.88 11.03 -0.53
CA LEU A 82 6.08 9.83 -0.33
C LEU A 82 5.54 9.37 -1.68
N VAL A 83 5.69 8.07 -1.95
CA VAL A 83 5.11 7.40 -3.12
C VAL A 83 4.04 6.46 -2.63
N TYR A 84 2.87 6.46 -3.26
CA TYR A 84 1.74 5.63 -2.90
C TYR A 84 0.89 5.29 -4.13
N GLY A 85 0.11 4.22 -4.02
CA GLY A 85 -0.82 3.83 -5.07
C GLY A 85 -2.20 4.45 -4.88
N GLN A 86 -2.81 4.90 -5.95
CA GLN A 86 -4.19 5.38 -5.98
C GLN A 86 -4.81 5.20 -7.37
N GLY A 87 -5.90 4.42 -7.46
CA GLY A 87 -6.64 4.26 -8.72
C GLY A 87 -5.84 3.61 -9.85
N GLY A 88 -4.94 2.67 -9.55
CA GLY A 88 -4.09 2.00 -10.56
C GLY A 88 -2.92 2.86 -11.04
N SER A 89 -2.58 3.92 -10.32
CA SER A 89 -1.44 4.79 -10.61
C SER A 89 -0.56 4.96 -9.37
N LEU A 90 0.72 5.21 -9.56
CA LEU A 90 1.59 5.71 -8.49
C LEU A 90 1.54 7.23 -8.48
N LYS A 91 1.43 7.80 -7.31
CA LYS A 91 1.55 9.23 -7.06
C LYS A 91 2.72 9.50 -6.14
N ALA A 92 3.38 10.62 -6.34
CA ALA A 92 4.40 11.15 -5.47
C ALA A 92 3.96 12.48 -4.89
N VAL A 93 4.27 12.71 -3.61
CA VAL A 93 3.97 13.97 -2.93
C VAL A 93 5.19 14.40 -2.12
N PRO A 94 5.62 15.69 -2.20
CA PRO A 94 6.73 16.18 -1.39
C PRO A 94 6.45 16.02 0.10
N PHE A 95 7.44 15.54 0.85
CA PHE A 95 7.30 15.20 2.25
C PHE A 95 8.47 15.70 3.08
N ASP A 96 8.18 16.50 4.09
CA ASP A 96 9.15 16.93 5.09
C ASP A 96 9.32 15.85 6.16
N LEU A 97 10.46 15.15 6.12
CA LEU A 97 10.78 14.06 7.06
C LEU A 97 10.94 14.55 8.51
N ARG A 98 11.34 15.82 8.74
CA ARG A 98 11.53 16.37 10.08
C ARG A 98 10.21 16.74 10.72
N GLN A 99 9.31 17.33 9.94
CA GLN A 99 7.99 17.76 10.41
C GLN A 99 6.91 16.69 10.25
N LEU A 100 7.23 15.55 9.60
CA LEU A 100 6.32 14.46 9.29
C LEU A 100 5.04 14.94 8.60
N LYS A 101 5.20 15.80 7.57
CA LYS A 101 4.07 16.39 6.85
C LYS A 101 4.30 16.48 5.34
N VAL A 102 3.22 16.44 4.60
CA VAL A 102 3.19 16.75 3.17
C VAL A 102 3.38 18.25 2.97
N THR A 103 4.21 18.66 1.99
CA THR A 103 4.58 20.05 1.74
C THR A 103 4.19 20.57 0.37
N GLY A 104 3.46 19.77 -0.42
CA GLY A 104 3.04 20.16 -1.77
C GLY A 104 1.88 19.32 -2.28
N ALA A 105 1.54 19.50 -3.55
CA ALA A 105 0.52 18.71 -4.22
C ALA A 105 1.07 17.36 -4.67
N ALA A 106 0.23 16.34 -4.66
CA ALA A 106 0.56 15.04 -5.21
C ALA A 106 0.52 15.10 -6.75
N VAL A 107 1.51 14.48 -7.38
CA VAL A 107 1.58 14.36 -8.84
C VAL A 107 1.56 12.88 -9.24
N PRO A 108 0.85 12.49 -10.31
CA PRO A 108 0.97 11.16 -10.88
C PRO A 108 2.38 10.97 -11.46
N THR A 109 2.99 9.81 -11.19
CA THR A 109 4.35 9.49 -11.65
C THR A 109 4.36 8.31 -12.60
N VAL A 110 3.53 7.30 -12.36
CA VAL A 110 3.38 6.12 -13.23
C VAL A 110 1.92 5.73 -13.28
N GLU A 111 1.39 5.57 -14.48
CA GLU A 111 0.02 5.09 -14.72
C GLU A 111 0.02 3.61 -15.10
N GLY A 112 -1.13 2.97 -14.95
CA GLY A 112 -1.32 1.58 -15.32
C GLY A 112 -0.57 0.59 -14.43
N VAL A 113 -0.31 0.93 -13.17
CA VAL A 113 0.29 0.02 -12.19
C VAL A 113 -0.79 -0.90 -11.63
N ARG A 114 -0.49 -2.19 -11.57
CA ARG A 114 -1.44 -3.19 -11.06
C ARG A 114 -1.80 -2.90 -9.61
N GLN A 115 -3.09 -2.62 -9.39
CA GLN A 115 -3.69 -2.41 -8.08
C GLN A 115 -4.91 -3.30 -7.92
N SER A 116 -4.97 -4.05 -6.84
CA SER A 116 -6.15 -4.83 -6.46
C SER A 116 -7.21 -3.92 -5.84
N THR A 117 -8.42 -3.94 -6.38
CA THR A 117 -9.55 -3.22 -5.78
C THR A 117 -10.08 -3.93 -4.53
N PHE A 118 -9.86 -5.24 -4.43
CA PHE A 118 -10.32 -6.05 -3.31
C PHE A 118 -9.56 -5.75 -2.01
N ASN A 119 -8.23 -5.71 -2.09
CA ASN A 119 -7.40 -5.52 -0.90
C ASN A 119 -6.55 -4.24 -0.94
N GLY A 120 -6.61 -3.44 -2.02
CA GLY A 120 -5.89 -2.18 -2.18
C GLY A 120 -4.39 -2.32 -2.47
N HIS A 121 -3.86 -3.55 -2.57
CA HIS A 121 -2.44 -3.79 -2.80
C HIS A 121 -1.99 -3.26 -4.16
N VAL A 122 -0.89 -2.53 -4.19
CA VAL A 122 -0.24 -2.00 -5.40
C VAL A 122 1.11 -2.67 -5.59
N GLN A 123 1.34 -3.23 -6.77
CA GLN A 123 2.54 -4.02 -7.04
C GLN A 123 3.67 -3.15 -7.58
N TYR A 124 4.46 -2.59 -6.68
CA TYR A 124 5.65 -1.82 -7.03
C TYR A 124 6.72 -1.88 -5.93
N SER A 125 7.94 -1.60 -6.32
CA SER A 125 9.05 -1.34 -5.41
C SER A 125 10.05 -0.42 -6.07
N PHE A 126 10.84 0.29 -5.28
CA PHE A 126 11.97 1.08 -5.78
C PHE A 126 13.18 0.96 -4.86
N SER A 127 14.35 1.13 -5.48
CA SER A 127 15.62 1.14 -4.77
C SER A 127 15.94 2.52 -4.22
N ASN A 128 16.87 2.58 -3.27
CA ASN A 128 17.40 3.86 -2.77
C ASN A 128 18.23 4.61 -3.83
N THR A 129 18.59 3.96 -4.93
CA THR A 129 19.34 4.52 -6.06
C THR A 129 18.46 5.03 -7.21
N GLY A 130 17.12 5.00 -7.04
CA GLY A 130 16.17 5.59 -7.98
C GLY A 130 15.60 4.63 -9.05
N SER A 131 15.92 3.33 -9.01
CA SER A 131 15.27 2.36 -9.89
C SER A 131 13.88 2.02 -9.37
N LEU A 132 12.87 2.04 -10.24
CA LEU A 132 11.49 1.63 -9.97
C LEU A 132 11.17 0.37 -10.75
N VAL A 133 10.55 -0.61 -10.09
CA VAL A 133 9.95 -1.79 -10.71
C VAL A 133 8.47 -1.86 -10.34
N TYR A 134 7.62 -2.25 -11.28
CA TYR A 134 6.20 -2.40 -11.06
C TYR A 134 5.59 -3.43 -12.00
N VAL A 135 4.41 -3.92 -11.66
CA VAL A 135 3.62 -4.79 -12.54
C VAL A 135 2.59 -3.92 -13.26
N ALA A 136 2.59 -3.96 -14.58
CA ALA A 136 1.57 -3.30 -15.40
C ALA A 136 0.22 -4.01 -15.27
N GLY A 137 -0.91 -3.25 -15.42
CA GLY A 137 -2.26 -3.83 -15.38
C GLY A 137 -3.35 -2.89 -14.86
N GLY A 138 -2.99 -1.73 -14.32
CA GLY A 138 -3.96 -0.76 -13.79
C GLY A 138 -4.78 -1.29 -12.60
N SER A 139 -5.92 -0.65 -12.35
CA SER A 139 -6.83 -1.08 -11.29
C SER A 139 -7.61 -2.33 -11.71
N GLN A 140 -7.45 -3.40 -10.97
CA GLN A 140 -8.06 -4.71 -11.29
C GLN A 140 -9.15 -5.05 -10.26
N SER A 141 -10.34 -5.36 -10.74
CA SER A 141 -11.50 -5.74 -9.91
C SER A 141 -11.41 -7.16 -9.33
N GLY A 142 -10.33 -7.86 -9.54
CA GLY A 142 -10.20 -9.25 -9.10
C GLY A 142 -11.04 -10.26 -9.90
N GLN A 143 -11.80 -9.80 -10.91
CA GLN A 143 -12.50 -10.72 -11.80
C GLN A 143 -11.50 -11.35 -12.78
N GLY A 144 -11.54 -12.65 -12.86
CA GLY A 144 -10.67 -13.44 -13.73
C GLY A 144 -11.47 -14.52 -14.47
N LYS A 145 -10.92 -14.98 -15.58
CA LYS A 145 -11.38 -16.18 -16.30
C LYS A 145 -10.53 -17.35 -15.88
N LEU A 146 -11.14 -18.50 -15.66
CA LEU A 146 -10.40 -19.74 -15.55
C LEU A 146 -10.07 -20.25 -16.96
N VAL A 147 -8.82 -20.61 -17.17
CA VAL A 147 -8.34 -21.18 -18.41
C VAL A 147 -7.53 -22.46 -18.13
N TRP A 148 -7.68 -23.45 -18.99
CA TRP A 148 -6.72 -24.54 -19.09
C TRP A 148 -5.50 -24.04 -19.84
N VAL A 149 -4.31 -24.20 -19.26
CA VAL A 149 -3.05 -23.96 -19.96
C VAL A 149 -2.38 -25.30 -20.24
N SER A 150 -2.21 -25.63 -21.49
CA SER A 150 -1.47 -26.84 -21.92
C SER A 150 0.04 -26.63 -21.79
N ARG A 151 0.83 -27.70 -21.79
CA ARG A 151 2.30 -27.64 -21.67
C ARG A 151 3.00 -26.81 -22.74
N ASN A 152 2.36 -26.65 -23.90
CA ASN A 152 2.87 -25.79 -24.98
C ASN A 152 2.44 -24.32 -24.87
N GLY A 153 1.76 -23.94 -23.79
CA GLY A 153 1.33 -22.55 -23.52
C GLY A 153 -0.02 -22.19 -24.16
N SER A 154 -0.73 -23.12 -24.83
CA SER A 154 -2.06 -22.82 -25.39
C SER A 154 -3.10 -22.76 -24.27
N GLU A 155 -3.95 -21.72 -24.33
CA GLU A 155 -5.02 -21.46 -23.37
C GLU A 155 -6.38 -21.88 -23.95
N GLN A 156 -7.19 -22.55 -23.13
CA GLN A 156 -8.58 -22.89 -23.43
C GLN A 156 -9.47 -22.36 -22.30
N PRO A 157 -10.41 -21.43 -22.58
CA PRO A 157 -11.33 -20.93 -21.56
C PRO A 157 -12.18 -22.07 -20.98
N LEU A 158 -12.31 -22.10 -19.66
CA LEU A 158 -13.30 -22.93 -18.97
C LEU A 158 -14.67 -22.25 -19.04
N ALA A 159 -15.73 -23.06 -19.15
CA ALA A 159 -17.11 -22.59 -19.08
C ALA A 159 -17.48 -22.24 -17.61
N ALA A 160 -16.79 -21.25 -17.04
CA ALA A 160 -16.99 -20.75 -15.69
C ALA A 160 -17.26 -19.23 -15.74
N PRO A 161 -18.14 -18.69 -14.89
CA PRO A 161 -18.41 -17.26 -14.87
C PRO A 161 -17.15 -16.47 -14.49
N GLU A 162 -16.99 -15.29 -15.07
CA GLU A 162 -15.97 -14.33 -14.62
C GLU A 162 -16.32 -13.89 -13.21
N ARG A 163 -15.40 -14.10 -12.27
CA ARG A 163 -15.52 -13.68 -10.88
C ARG A 163 -14.15 -13.59 -10.21
N ALA A 164 -14.11 -13.04 -9.00
CA ALA A 164 -12.93 -13.18 -8.17
C ALA A 164 -12.74 -14.66 -7.78
N TYR A 165 -11.62 -15.24 -8.17
CA TYR A 165 -11.18 -16.56 -7.73
C TYR A 165 -10.11 -16.36 -6.67
N GLU A 166 -10.34 -16.91 -5.48
CA GLU A 166 -9.40 -16.91 -4.36
C GLU A 166 -8.67 -18.26 -4.32
N PHE A 167 -7.35 -18.21 -4.08
CA PHE A 167 -6.48 -19.39 -3.97
C PHE A 167 -5.77 -19.36 -2.62
#